data_4f258351d615b1648fe08f20c919e93a
#
_entry.id   4f258351d615b1648fe08f20c919e93a
#
_cell.length_a   1.000
_cell.length_b   1.000
_cell.length_c   1.000
_cell.angle_alpha   90.00
_cell.angle_beta   90.00
_cell.angle_gamma   90.00
#
_symmetry.space_group_name_H-M   'P 1'
#
loop_
_entity.id
_entity.type
_entity.pdbx_description
1 polymer ?
#
loop_
_entity_poly.entity_id
_entity_poly.type
_entity_poly.pdbx_seq_one_letter_code
_entity_poly.pdbx_strand_id
1 'polypeptide(L)'
;MPNSSSTGTLPLTRILLFAGILLLGSLAWFVREAIGVRGQACFGILFFLGLAAACSDNLSNVNWRTIATGLGLQFLLGLLILKVDVVYSGFEVMGAIVSKFLEFANVGSEFVFGPLANHVKSEGAFGAGNGFIFAVRALPTVIFVSAVFAMMYHLRILQAIVWFFAKAMLLVFGSKGVSGAETLAATANVFMGQTEAPLIIKPYVATMTRSELLALMIGGMATVSGGIMAVFIGMGADPVAILATSVMAAPCGLYLSKLLIPETMEPVTRGEIKVADERAHTNVVDAAAGGASDGMMLVLNIIAMLIAFIAGIALINHLLMLSGQGINYLIAKVGFAFQFPVLSLEWIFSKLFSPIAFLMGVDSEDAPRIGELLGKKLVLNEFVAFTDLTDLNTTRENDKFVGVKGIQERSYRLAIYALTGFANISSIGIQLGGIGAMAPSRRSDLANLGMRALLGGFLATLINASIAGILMD
;
A
#
# COMPACT_ATOMS: atom_id res chain seq x y z
N MET A 1 -5.28 36.78 -3.25
CA MET A 1 -5.12 36.34 -4.65
C MET A 1 -3.64 36.35 -5.00
N PRO A 2 -3.00 35.20 -5.22
CA PRO A 2 -1.72 35.15 -5.92
C PRO A 2 -1.98 34.64 -7.33
N ASN A 3 -1.44 35.40 -8.31
CA ASN A 3 -1.52 35.14 -9.73
C ASN A 3 -1.15 33.73 -10.14
N SER A 4 -2.10 33.03 -10.72
CA SER A 4 -1.89 31.80 -11.48
C SER A 4 -1.81 32.17 -12.97
N SER A 5 -0.62 32.45 -13.45
CA SER A 5 -0.32 32.40 -14.88
C SER A 5 1.19 32.17 -15.07
N SER A 6 1.63 30.92 -14.95
CA SER A 6 2.86 30.48 -15.57
C SER A 6 2.51 29.38 -16.57
N THR A 7 2.25 29.78 -17.79
CA THR A 7 2.21 28.92 -18.97
C THR A 7 3.57 28.22 -19.15
N GLY A 8 3.65 27.00 -18.80
CA GLY A 8 3.99 25.85 -19.55
C GLY A 8 5.39 25.63 -20.11
N THR A 9 6.49 26.04 -19.51
CA THR A 9 7.78 25.36 -19.74
C THR A 9 8.24 24.76 -18.42
N LEU A 10 8.39 23.44 -18.38
CA LEU A 10 9.02 22.78 -17.24
C LEU A 10 10.39 23.43 -17.01
N PRO A 11 10.70 23.94 -15.80
CA PRO A 11 12.00 24.56 -15.57
C PRO A 11 13.10 23.56 -15.93
N LEU A 12 14.18 24.03 -16.56
CA LEU A 12 15.29 23.21 -17.06
C LEU A 12 15.77 22.19 -16.02
N THR A 13 15.78 22.56 -14.76
CA THR A 13 16.11 21.68 -13.64
C THR A 13 15.23 20.42 -13.53
N ARG A 14 13.92 20.53 -13.81
CA ARG A 14 13.01 19.38 -13.78
C ARG A 14 13.24 18.48 -14.99
N ILE A 15 13.48 19.06 -16.17
CA ILE A 15 13.82 18.28 -17.38
C ILE A 15 15.10 17.49 -17.15
N LEU A 16 16.13 18.13 -16.57
CA LEU A 16 17.40 17.49 -16.26
C LEU A 16 17.23 16.37 -15.20
N LEU A 17 16.37 16.57 -14.20
CA LEU A 17 16.06 15.53 -13.22
C LEU A 17 15.36 14.34 -13.85
N PHE A 18 14.33 14.55 -14.68
CA PHE A 18 13.66 13.46 -15.39
C PHE A 18 14.63 12.73 -16.33
N ALA A 19 15.47 13.44 -17.07
CA ALA A 19 16.50 12.83 -17.92
C ALA A 19 17.50 12.00 -17.09
N GLY A 20 17.95 12.53 -15.94
CA GLY A 20 18.82 11.81 -15.01
C GLY A 20 18.20 10.53 -14.43
N ILE A 21 16.91 10.58 -14.08
CA ILE A 21 16.15 9.43 -13.58
C ILE A 21 16.02 8.35 -14.67
N LEU A 22 15.70 8.74 -15.91
CA LEU A 22 15.61 7.80 -17.02
C LEU A 22 16.97 7.18 -17.34
N LEU A 23 18.04 8.00 -17.29
CA LEU A 23 19.41 7.51 -17.47
C LEU A 23 19.78 6.49 -16.37
N LEU A 24 19.41 6.78 -15.10
CA LEU A 24 19.65 5.88 -13.97
C LEU A 24 18.94 4.53 -14.14
N GLY A 25 17.66 4.56 -14.56
CA GLY A 25 16.91 3.34 -14.84
C GLY A 25 17.49 2.55 -16.02
N SER A 26 17.89 3.23 -17.10
CA SER A 26 18.55 2.62 -18.25
C SER A 26 19.90 2.01 -17.87
N LEU A 27 20.70 2.74 -17.08
CA LEU A 27 21.98 2.24 -16.59
C LEU A 27 21.80 0.97 -15.76
N ALA A 28 20.82 0.93 -14.84
CA ALA A 28 20.52 -0.26 -14.04
C ALA A 28 20.22 -1.48 -14.94
N TRP A 29 19.53 -1.28 -16.05
CA TRP A 29 19.24 -2.34 -17.01
C TRP A 29 20.49 -2.84 -17.72
N PHE A 30 21.37 -1.93 -18.18
CA PHE A 30 22.59 -2.30 -18.89
C PHE A 30 23.62 -3.01 -18.00
N VAL A 31 23.71 -2.63 -16.73
CA VAL A 31 24.68 -3.22 -15.79
C VAL A 31 24.09 -4.36 -14.94
N ARG A 32 22.85 -4.81 -15.22
CA ARG A 32 22.09 -5.75 -14.37
C ARG A 32 22.85 -7.04 -14.04
N GLU A 33 23.60 -7.59 -15.00
CA GLU A 33 24.38 -8.82 -14.80
C GLU A 33 25.55 -8.62 -13.83
N ALA A 34 26.13 -7.42 -13.81
CA ALA A 34 27.25 -7.10 -12.93
C ALA A 34 26.79 -6.77 -11.49
N ILE A 35 25.64 -6.10 -11.35
CA ILE A 35 25.15 -5.63 -10.04
C ILE A 35 24.21 -6.62 -9.34
N GLY A 36 23.61 -7.54 -10.09
CA GLY A 36 22.61 -8.50 -9.62
C GLY A 36 21.33 -7.83 -9.07
N VAL A 37 20.41 -8.64 -8.58
CA VAL A 37 19.10 -8.16 -8.12
C VAL A 37 19.15 -7.18 -6.93
N ARG A 38 20.18 -7.29 -6.06
CA ARG A 38 20.39 -6.35 -4.95
C ARG A 38 20.84 -4.99 -5.45
N GLY A 39 21.73 -4.95 -6.43
CA GLY A 39 22.18 -3.71 -7.06
C GLY A 39 21.02 -3.03 -7.80
N GLN A 40 20.17 -3.78 -8.50
CA GLN A 40 18.96 -3.27 -9.14
C GLN A 40 18.08 -2.55 -8.11
N ALA A 41 17.84 -3.16 -6.93
CA ALA A 41 17.03 -2.58 -5.86
C ALA A 41 17.67 -1.27 -5.30
N CYS A 42 19.01 -1.19 -5.21
CA CYS A 42 19.69 0.07 -4.84
C CYS A 42 19.42 1.18 -5.86
N PHE A 43 19.55 0.86 -7.17
CA PHE A 43 19.17 1.80 -8.23
C PHE A 43 17.70 2.19 -8.17
N GLY A 44 16.82 1.25 -7.79
CA GLY A 44 15.40 1.48 -7.61
C GLY A 44 15.09 2.52 -6.54
N ILE A 45 15.72 2.43 -5.36
CA ILE A 45 15.53 3.45 -4.31
C ILE A 45 15.91 4.84 -4.84
N LEU A 46 17.05 4.96 -5.51
CA LEU A 46 17.50 6.24 -6.08
C LEU A 46 16.54 6.74 -7.17
N PHE A 47 16.05 5.84 -8.01
CA PHE A 47 15.05 6.15 -9.05
C PHE A 47 13.74 6.66 -8.44
N PHE A 48 13.18 5.96 -7.44
CA PHE A 48 11.91 6.33 -6.82
C PHE A 48 12.01 7.62 -6.01
N LEU A 49 13.10 7.84 -5.29
CA LEU A 49 13.38 9.11 -4.62
C LEU A 49 13.59 10.25 -5.63
N GLY A 50 14.31 10.00 -6.71
CA GLY A 50 14.47 10.93 -7.81
C GLY A 50 13.13 11.32 -8.42
N LEU A 51 12.24 10.35 -8.66
CA LEU A 51 10.90 10.60 -9.18
C LEU A 51 10.06 11.45 -8.22
N ALA A 52 10.10 11.17 -6.92
CA ALA A 52 9.47 12.01 -5.91
C ALA A 52 10.05 13.44 -5.93
N ALA A 53 11.38 13.57 -6.02
CA ALA A 53 12.05 14.86 -6.12
C ALA A 53 11.65 15.64 -7.38
N ALA A 54 11.56 14.98 -8.54
CA ALA A 54 11.12 15.62 -9.79
C ALA A 54 9.67 16.12 -9.71
N CYS A 55 8.81 15.47 -8.89
CA CYS A 55 7.43 15.88 -8.62
C CYS A 55 7.29 16.83 -7.42
N SER A 56 8.40 17.27 -6.81
CA SER A 56 8.39 18.21 -5.68
C SER A 56 7.87 19.58 -6.05
N ASP A 57 7.11 20.20 -5.15
CA ASP A 57 6.66 21.60 -5.35
C ASP A 57 7.83 22.56 -5.34
N ASN A 58 8.80 22.36 -4.42
CA ASN A 58 9.96 23.25 -4.29
C ASN A 58 11.16 22.50 -3.68
N LEU A 59 12.08 22.03 -4.53
CA LEU A 59 13.28 21.29 -4.11
C LEU A 59 14.23 22.10 -3.24
N SER A 60 14.28 23.43 -3.39
CA SER A 60 15.19 24.27 -2.60
C SER A 60 14.81 24.34 -1.13
N ASN A 61 13.53 24.10 -0.82
CA ASN A 61 13.00 24.11 0.55
C ASN A 61 12.98 22.72 1.21
N VAL A 62 13.44 21.69 0.51
CA VAL A 62 13.48 20.33 1.05
C VAL A 62 14.50 20.23 2.18
N ASN A 63 14.06 19.76 3.33
CA ASN A 63 14.96 19.42 4.44
C ASN A 63 15.57 18.03 4.20
N TRP A 64 16.71 17.99 3.51
CA TRP A 64 17.41 16.74 3.16
C TRP A 64 17.81 15.91 4.37
N ARG A 65 18.00 16.54 5.55
CA ARG A 65 18.24 15.82 6.80
C ARG A 65 17.03 14.96 7.18
N THR A 66 15.82 15.49 7.04
CA THR A 66 14.58 14.74 7.29
C THR A 66 14.45 13.56 6.33
N ILE A 67 14.78 13.75 5.05
CA ILE A 67 14.75 12.68 4.05
C ILE A 67 15.78 11.58 4.42
N ALA A 68 17.03 11.95 4.65
CA ALA A 68 18.09 11.01 5.01
C ALA A 68 17.80 10.26 6.32
N THR A 69 17.31 10.96 7.35
CA THR A 69 16.94 10.35 8.63
C THR A 69 15.78 9.37 8.46
N GLY A 70 14.75 9.75 7.68
CA GLY A 70 13.59 8.90 7.43
C GLY A 70 13.94 7.64 6.64
N LEU A 71 14.72 7.79 5.56
CA LEU A 71 15.22 6.66 4.77
C LEU A 71 16.14 5.76 5.62
N GLY A 72 17.02 6.35 6.41
CA GLY A 72 17.90 5.61 7.33
C GLY A 72 17.10 4.83 8.37
N LEU A 73 16.06 5.43 8.97
CA LEU A 73 15.18 4.73 9.92
C LEU A 73 14.42 3.60 9.22
N GLN A 74 13.88 3.83 8.02
CA GLN A 74 13.18 2.82 7.24
C GLN A 74 14.11 1.63 6.92
N PHE A 75 15.33 1.91 6.47
CA PHE A 75 16.33 0.89 6.18
C PHE A 75 16.73 0.11 7.45
N LEU A 76 16.93 0.81 8.56
CA LEU A 76 17.25 0.20 9.86
C LEU A 76 16.12 -0.72 10.33
N LEU A 77 14.85 -0.29 10.21
CA LEU A 77 13.69 -1.13 10.54
C LEU A 77 13.65 -2.37 9.64
N GLY A 78 13.83 -2.22 8.34
CA GLY A 78 13.91 -3.36 7.42
C GLY A 78 15.05 -4.32 7.77
N LEU A 79 16.25 -3.79 8.09
CA LEU A 79 17.40 -4.59 8.50
C LEU A 79 17.16 -5.33 9.81
N LEU A 80 16.60 -4.65 10.81
CA LEU A 80 16.26 -5.29 12.09
C LEU A 80 15.24 -6.40 11.91
N ILE A 81 14.18 -6.16 11.11
CA ILE A 81 13.11 -7.14 10.92
C ILE A 81 13.61 -8.34 10.08
N LEU A 82 14.40 -8.11 9.02
CA LEU A 82 14.73 -9.16 8.06
C LEU A 82 16.04 -9.89 8.35
N LYS A 83 16.95 -9.32 9.16
CA LYS A 83 18.30 -9.87 9.38
C LYS A 83 18.64 -10.15 10.85
N VAL A 84 17.81 -9.69 11.80
CA VAL A 84 18.03 -9.96 13.22
C VAL A 84 17.05 -11.03 13.67
N ASP A 85 17.54 -12.26 13.90
CA ASP A 85 16.73 -13.45 14.18
C ASP A 85 15.70 -13.25 15.31
N VAL A 86 16.10 -12.57 16.40
CA VAL A 86 15.19 -12.30 17.53
C VAL A 86 14.04 -11.40 17.12
N VAL A 87 14.29 -10.40 16.27
CA VAL A 87 13.25 -9.49 15.77
C VAL A 87 12.39 -10.20 14.75
N TYR A 88 13.00 -10.95 13.84
CA TYR A 88 12.29 -11.77 12.84
C TYR A 88 11.34 -12.75 13.52
N SER A 89 11.84 -13.51 14.51
CA SER A 89 11.00 -14.45 15.30
C SER A 89 9.89 -13.72 16.06
N GLY A 90 10.12 -12.51 16.53
CA GLY A 90 9.06 -11.67 17.11
C GLY A 90 7.96 -11.35 16.10
N PHE A 91 8.30 -11.05 14.86
CA PHE A 91 7.33 -10.83 13.77
C PHE A 91 6.62 -12.13 13.35
N GLU A 92 7.32 -13.28 13.36
CA GLU A 92 6.70 -14.59 13.15
C GLU A 92 5.64 -14.90 14.23
N VAL A 93 5.98 -14.66 15.51
CA VAL A 93 5.03 -14.82 16.62
C VAL A 93 3.83 -13.87 16.45
N MET A 94 4.06 -12.59 16.07
CA MET A 94 2.96 -11.68 15.78
C MET A 94 2.09 -12.19 14.62
N GLY A 95 2.70 -12.69 13.56
CA GLY A 95 1.99 -13.32 12.43
C GLY A 95 1.18 -14.52 12.87
N ALA A 96 1.74 -15.40 13.73
CA ALA A 96 1.03 -16.53 14.29
C ALA A 96 -0.15 -16.10 15.18
N ILE A 97 0.01 -15.03 15.96
CA ILE A 97 -1.09 -14.44 16.76
C ILE A 97 -2.20 -13.95 15.82
N VAL A 98 -1.85 -13.21 14.75
CA VAL A 98 -2.84 -12.77 13.75
C VAL A 98 -3.54 -13.95 13.11
N SER A 99 -2.80 -14.98 12.67
CA SER A 99 -3.39 -16.19 12.09
C SER A 99 -4.32 -16.91 13.08
N LYS A 100 -3.93 -17.03 14.35
CA LYS A 100 -4.78 -17.58 15.41
C LYS A 100 -6.04 -16.74 15.64
N PHE A 101 -5.89 -15.43 15.57
CA PHE A 101 -7.00 -14.50 15.70
C PHE A 101 -8.02 -14.67 14.55
N LEU A 102 -7.53 -14.99 13.33
CA LEU A 102 -8.38 -15.31 12.18
C LEU A 102 -9.19 -16.59 12.38
N GLU A 103 -8.66 -17.59 13.10
CA GLU A 103 -9.41 -18.80 13.43
C GLU A 103 -10.68 -18.49 14.24
N PHE A 104 -10.64 -17.51 15.15
CA PHE A 104 -11.84 -17.10 15.89
C PHE A 104 -12.89 -16.46 14.97
N ALA A 105 -12.45 -15.67 13.98
CA ALA A 105 -13.35 -15.11 12.97
C ALA A 105 -14.03 -16.22 12.15
N ASN A 106 -13.31 -17.30 11.83
CA ASN A 106 -13.85 -18.44 11.11
C ASN A 106 -15.00 -19.13 11.88
N VAL A 107 -14.90 -19.22 13.21
CA VAL A 107 -15.99 -19.78 14.05
C VAL A 107 -17.28 -18.98 13.87
N GLY A 108 -17.18 -17.64 13.89
CA GLY A 108 -18.34 -16.77 13.63
C GLY A 108 -18.87 -16.91 12.21
N SER A 109 -17.98 -17.00 11.22
CA SER A 109 -18.33 -17.17 9.80
C SER A 109 -19.04 -18.52 9.57
N GLU A 110 -18.54 -19.62 10.16
CA GLU A 110 -19.18 -20.94 10.05
C GLU A 110 -20.55 -20.98 10.71
N PHE A 111 -20.74 -20.25 11.82
CA PHE A 111 -22.06 -20.14 12.45
C PHE A 111 -23.08 -19.45 11.54
N VAL A 112 -22.68 -18.37 10.84
CA VAL A 112 -23.58 -17.57 10.00
C VAL A 112 -23.79 -18.21 8.63
N PHE A 113 -22.72 -18.68 7.98
CA PHE A 113 -22.73 -19.15 6.60
C PHE A 113 -22.70 -20.68 6.46
N GLY A 114 -22.59 -21.40 7.59
CA GLY A 114 -22.58 -22.86 7.61
C GLY A 114 -21.44 -23.48 6.78
N PRO A 115 -21.73 -24.53 6.00
CA PRO A 115 -20.71 -25.25 5.21
C PRO A 115 -19.96 -24.39 4.21
N LEU A 116 -20.53 -23.28 3.74
CA LEU A 116 -19.90 -22.36 2.77
C LEU A 116 -18.64 -21.69 3.30
N ALA A 117 -18.58 -21.46 4.62
CA ALA A 117 -17.41 -20.87 5.28
C ALA A 117 -16.33 -21.92 5.61
N ASN A 118 -16.64 -23.21 5.52
CA ASN A 118 -15.70 -24.30 5.82
C ASN A 118 -15.09 -24.87 4.53
N HIS A 119 -13.77 -24.74 4.38
CA HIS A 119 -13.07 -25.13 3.14
C HIS A 119 -13.28 -26.60 2.77
N VAL A 120 -13.11 -27.51 3.73
CA VAL A 120 -13.21 -28.95 3.49
C VAL A 120 -14.62 -29.35 3.07
N LYS A 121 -15.64 -28.78 3.73
CA LYS A 121 -17.05 -29.04 3.40
C LYS A 121 -17.44 -28.44 2.04
N SER A 122 -16.93 -27.24 1.74
CA SER A 122 -17.17 -26.57 0.45
C SER A 122 -16.47 -27.30 -0.69
N GLU A 123 -15.24 -27.80 -0.53
CA GLU A 123 -14.56 -28.61 -1.53
C GLU A 123 -15.29 -29.93 -1.76
N GLY A 124 -15.83 -30.54 -0.72
CA GLY A 124 -16.67 -31.74 -0.85
C GLY A 124 -17.94 -31.51 -1.64
N ALA A 125 -18.50 -30.29 -1.59
CA ALA A 125 -19.73 -29.93 -2.31
C ALA A 125 -19.49 -29.42 -3.73
N PHE A 126 -18.43 -28.64 -3.95
CA PHE A 126 -18.16 -27.93 -5.21
C PHE A 126 -16.97 -28.48 -6.02
N GLY A 127 -16.29 -29.49 -5.50
CA GLY A 127 -15.11 -30.10 -6.11
C GLY A 127 -13.80 -29.47 -5.66
N ALA A 128 -12.70 -30.23 -5.81
CA ALA A 128 -11.36 -29.81 -5.42
C ALA A 128 -10.96 -28.47 -6.09
N GLY A 129 -10.42 -27.54 -5.30
CA GLY A 129 -10.03 -26.21 -5.74
C GLY A 129 -11.17 -25.17 -5.78
N ASN A 130 -12.44 -25.56 -5.59
CA ASN A 130 -13.59 -24.64 -5.59
C ASN A 130 -14.11 -24.34 -4.17
N GLY A 131 -13.38 -24.74 -3.15
CA GLY A 131 -13.81 -24.58 -1.75
C GLY A 131 -13.59 -23.20 -1.15
N PHE A 132 -12.86 -22.30 -1.82
CA PHE A 132 -12.58 -20.96 -1.30
C PHE A 132 -13.56 -19.93 -1.88
N ILE A 133 -14.59 -19.60 -1.08
CA ILE A 133 -15.53 -18.54 -1.44
C ILE A 133 -15.14 -17.26 -0.70
N PHE A 134 -14.51 -16.31 -1.41
CA PHE A 134 -13.92 -15.09 -0.84
C PHE A 134 -14.89 -14.32 0.07
N ALA A 135 -16.13 -14.10 -0.39
CA ALA A 135 -17.13 -13.28 0.31
C ALA A 135 -17.54 -13.84 1.67
N VAL A 136 -17.52 -15.17 1.85
CA VAL A 136 -17.99 -15.80 3.10
C VAL A 136 -16.86 -16.33 3.96
N ARG A 137 -15.64 -16.37 3.43
CA ARG A 137 -14.48 -16.90 4.14
C ARG A 137 -13.46 -15.83 4.53
N ALA A 138 -13.04 -14.99 3.59
CA ALA A 138 -12.04 -13.97 3.86
C ALA A 138 -12.66 -12.69 4.42
N LEU A 139 -13.75 -12.21 3.86
CA LEU A 139 -14.31 -10.92 4.24
C LEU A 139 -14.93 -10.86 5.64
N PRO A 140 -15.55 -11.90 6.21
CA PRO A 140 -16.09 -11.83 7.57
C PRO A 140 -15.03 -11.59 8.64
N THR A 141 -13.75 -11.91 8.37
CA THR A 141 -12.64 -11.61 9.27
C THR A 141 -12.52 -10.12 9.53
N VAL A 142 -12.83 -9.28 8.53
CA VAL A 142 -12.83 -7.82 8.66
C VAL A 142 -13.80 -7.35 9.72
N ILE A 143 -15.00 -7.97 9.81
CA ILE A 143 -16.03 -7.63 10.79
C ILE A 143 -15.51 -7.87 12.21
N PHE A 144 -14.94 -9.06 12.45
CA PHE A 144 -14.40 -9.43 13.74
C PHE A 144 -13.21 -8.55 14.15
N VAL A 145 -12.27 -8.34 13.23
CA VAL A 145 -11.10 -7.50 13.49
C VAL A 145 -11.50 -6.06 13.77
N SER A 146 -12.43 -5.48 12.99
CA SER A 146 -12.95 -4.13 13.24
C SER A 146 -13.60 -4.01 14.61
N ALA A 147 -14.39 -4.99 15.05
CA ALA A 147 -14.99 -5.03 16.38
C ALA A 147 -13.91 -5.01 17.48
N VAL A 148 -12.85 -5.82 17.35
CA VAL A 148 -11.75 -5.88 18.33
C VAL A 148 -10.95 -4.60 18.34
N PHE A 149 -10.62 -4.03 17.18
CA PHE A 149 -9.93 -2.72 17.12
C PHE A 149 -10.75 -1.61 17.75
N ALA A 150 -12.08 -1.58 17.54
CA ALA A 150 -12.97 -0.63 18.19
C ALA A 150 -12.96 -0.79 19.73
N MET A 151 -12.98 -2.03 20.24
CA MET A 151 -12.80 -2.30 21.68
C MET A 151 -11.44 -1.83 22.19
N MET A 152 -10.35 -2.14 21.49
CA MET A 152 -9.00 -1.70 21.88
C MET A 152 -8.87 -0.18 21.86
N TYR A 153 -9.53 0.49 20.91
CA TYR A 153 -9.60 1.95 20.85
C TYR A 153 -10.38 2.50 22.07
N HIS A 154 -11.55 1.95 22.39
CA HIS A 154 -12.33 2.34 23.55
C HIS A 154 -11.58 2.17 24.88
N LEU A 155 -10.80 1.09 25.00
CA LEU A 155 -9.94 0.78 26.17
C LEU A 155 -8.63 1.56 26.20
N ARG A 156 -8.35 2.43 25.21
CA ARG A 156 -7.13 3.23 25.04
C ARG A 156 -5.84 2.39 24.86
N ILE A 157 -5.94 1.10 24.63
CA ILE A 157 -4.79 0.22 24.39
C ILE A 157 -4.08 0.66 23.09
N LEU A 158 -4.84 0.86 22.01
CA LEU A 158 -4.29 1.24 20.72
C LEU A 158 -3.63 2.64 20.76
N GLN A 159 -4.26 3.59 21.46
CA GLN A 159 -3.70 4.94 21.62
C GLN A 159 -2.37 4.92 22.38
N ALA A 160 -2.24 4.08 23.41
CA ALA A 160 -1.00 3.95 24.18
C ALA A 160 0.15 3.38 23.31
N ILE A 161 -0.14 2.36 22.49
CA ILE A 161 0.81 1.77 21.53
C ILE A 161 1.25 2.84 20.51
N VAL A 162 0.27 3.50 19.87
CA VAL A 162 0.55 4.55 18.88
C VAL A 162 1.36 5.70 19.47
N TRP A 163 1.02 6.16 20.67
CA TRP A 163 1.76 7.22 21.36
C TRP A 163 3.22 6.85 21.61
N PHE A 164 3.47 5.62 22.07
CA PHE A 164 4.83 5.15 22.34
C PHE A 164 5.71 5.18 21.09
N PHE A 165 5.23 4.61 19.99
CA PHE A 165 5.96 4.58 18.72
C PHE A 165 6.07 5.97 18.06
N ALA A 166 5.03 6.79 18.14
CA ALA A 166 5.05 8.16 17.64
C ALA A 166 6.10 9.01 18.37
N LYS A 167 6.24 8.82 19.67
CA LYS A 167 7.28 9.50 20.48
C LYS A 167 8.67 9.07 20.04
N ALA A 168 8.90 7.77 19.81
CA ALA A 168 10.17 7.27 19.29
C ALA A 168 10.49 7.87 17.91
N MET A 169 9.52 7.92 17.00
CA MET A 169 9.69 8.53 15.68
C MET A 169 10.00 10.03 15.78
N LEU A 170 9.28 10.78 16.62
CA LEU A 170 9.52 12.20 16.81
C LEU A 170 10.93 12.49 17.36
N LEU A 171 11.45 11.63 18.25
CA LEU A 171 12.83 11.72 18.72
C LEU A 171 13.86 11.54 17.61
N VAL A 172 13.62 10.58 16.70
CA VAL A 172 14.55 10.30 15.59
C VAL A 172 14.53 11.40 14.52
N PHE A 173 13.35 11.84 14.08
CA PHE A 173 13.22 12.91 13.10
C PHE A 173 13.54 14.29 13.65
N GLY A 174 13.30 14.50 14.94
CA GLY A 174 13.40 15.80 15.61
C GLY A 174 12.22 16.73 15.29
N SER A 175 11.94 17.66 16.19
CA SER A 175 10.78 18.58 16.09
C SER A 175 10.82 19.53 14.87
N LYS A 176 11.96 19.67 14.20
CA LYS A 176 12.11 20.46 12.97
C LYS A 176 11.82 19.63 11.69
N GLY A 177 11.80 18.29 11.80
CA GLY A 177 11.62 17.39 10.67
C GLY A 177 10.15 17.06 10.42
N VAL A 178 9.42 16.75 11.49
CA VAL A 178 8.01 16.33 11.45
C VAL A 178 7.26 16.86 12.68
N SER A 179 5.93 16.93 12.57
CA SER A 179 5.07 17.34 13.69
C SER A 179 4.59 16.15 14.53
N GLY A 180 4.04 16.43 15.71
CA GLY A 180 3.45 15.41 16.57
C GLY A 180 2.22 14.75 15.94
N ALA A 181 1.35 15.52 15.28
CA ALA A 181 0.18 14.99 14.61
C ALA A 181 0.54 14.05 13.45
N GLU A 182 1.59 14.41 12.66
CA GLU A 182 2.08 13.54 11.58
C GLU A 182 2.65 12.23 12.10
N THR A 183 3.45 12.26 13.18
CA THR A 183 4.02 11.04 13.77
C THR A 183 2.95 10.14 14.36
N LEU A 184 1.93 10.72 15.02
CA LEU A 184 0.78 9.97 15.51
C LEU A 184 0.01 9.31 14.38
N ALA A 185 -0.31 10.07 13.32
CA ALA A 185 -1.04 9.54 12.17
C ALA A 185 -0.25 8.45 11.43
N ALA A 186 1.05 8.66 11.18
CA ALA A 186 1.91 7.69 10.51
C ALA A 186 2.03 6.39 11.31
N THR A 187 2.15 6.49 12.63
CA THR A 187 2.20 5.32 13.52
C THR A 187 0.85 4.62 13.61
N ALA A 188 -0.24 5.37 13.68
CA ALA A 188 -1.59 4.82 13.69
C ALA A 188 -1.89 4.01 12.42
N ASN A 189 -1.47 4.51 11.27
CA ASN A 189 -1.64 3.84 9.97
C ASN A 189 -0.94 2.47 9.89
N VAL A 190 0.01 2.15 10.76
CA VAL A 190 0.60 0.81 10.83
C VAL A 190 -0.44 -0.25 11.19
N PHE A 191 -1.43 0.13 11.99
CA PHE A 191 -2.45 -0.79 12.54
C PHE A 191 -3.86 -0.46 12.06
N MET A 192 -4.14 0.81 11.76
CA MET A 192 -5.45 1.35 11.44
C MET A 192 -5.55 1.68 9.95
N GLY A 193 -6.77 1.68 9.43
CA GLY A 193 -7.03 2.05 8.05
C GLY A 193 -6.88 3.56 7.79
N GLN A 194 -6.85 3.91 6.51
CA GLN A 194 -6.67 5.28 6.03
C GLN A 194 -7.78 6.27 6.45
N THR A 195 -8.92 5.79 6.92
CA THR A 195 -10.04 6.58 7.45
C THR A 195 -10.11 6.56 8.97
N GLU A 196 -9.50 5.56 9.61
CA GLU A 196 -9.53 5.36 11.06
C GLU A 196 -8.36 6.07 11.74
N ALA A 197 -7.15 5.96 11.19
CA ALA A 197 -5.97 6.61 11.75
C ALA A 197 -6.12 8.14 11.90
N PRO A 198 -6.76 8.88 10.97
CA PRO A 198 -7.03 10.30 11.15
C PRO A 198 -7.89 10.64 12.37
N LEU A 199 -8.69 9.71 12.90
CA LEU A 199 -9.49 9.94 14.11
C LEU A 199 -8.64 10.25 15.34
N ILE A 200 -7.44 9.66 15.44
CA ILE A 200 -6.50 9.90 16.56
C ILE A 200 -6.04 11.35 16.61
N ILE A 201 -6.00 12.01 15.46
CA ILE A 201 -5.54 13.40 15.31
C ILE A 201 -6.65 14.34 14.87
N LYS A 202 -7.92 13.94 14.92
CA LYS A 202 -9.10 14.67 14.42
C LYS A 202 -9.12 16.15 14.78
N PRO A 203 -8.83 16.58 16.06
CA PRO A 203 -8.83 18.00 16.41
C PRO A 203 -7.84 18.86 15.65
N TYR A 204 -6.79 18.24 15.10
CA TYR A 204 -5.71 18.96 14.41
C TYR A 204 -5.90 19.04 12.91
N VAL A 205 -6.72 18.15 12.30
CA VAL A 205 -6.87 18.03 10.84
C VAL A 205 -7.25 19.36 10.18
N ALA A 206 -8.15 20.14 10.81
CA ALA A 206 -8.57 21.43 10.29
C ALA A 206 -7.43 22.47 10.23
N THR A 207 -6.46 22.38 11.12
CA THR A 207 -5.34 23.34 11.25
C THR A 207 -4.02 22.84 10.65
N MET A 208 -3.99 21.62 10.13
CA MET A 208 -2.82 21.04 9.48
C MET A 208 -2.34 21.87 8.31
N THR A 209 -1.02 21.96 8.12
CA THR A 209 -0.41 22.51 6.92
C THR A 209 -0.71 21.61 5.71
N ARG A 210 -0.45 22.08 4.49
CA ARG A 210 -0.58 21.24 3.28
C ARG A 210 0.39 20.06 3.29
N SER A 211 1.59 20.26 3.85
CA SER A 211 2.59 19.22 4.00
C SER A 211 2.15 18.15 5.00
N GLU A 212 1.56 18.54 6.14
CA GLU A 212 0.98 17.63 7.13
C GLU A 212 -0.20 16.83 6.57
N LEU A 213 -1.13 17.49 5.84
CA LEU A 213 -2.24 16.80 5.18
C LEU A 213 -1.74 15.77 4.17
N LEU A 214 -0.70 16.12 3.40
CA LEU A 214 -0.11 15.16 2.46
C LEU A 214 0.52 13.98 3.20
N ALA A 215 1.20 14.20 4.33
CA ALA A 215 1.77 13.13 5.16
C ALA A 215 0.68 12.18 5.67
N LEU A 216 -0.43 12.73 6.16
CA LEU A 216 -1.59 11.96 6.58
C LEU A 216 -2.14 11.08 5.46
N MET A 217 -2.32 11.66 4.28
CA MET A 217 -2.85 10.96 3.10
C MET A 217 -1.89 9.89 2.58
N ILE A 218 -0.58 10.19 2.47
CA ILE A 218 0.43 9.21 2.03
C ILE A 218 0.52 8.06 3.03
N GLY A 219 0.53 8.35 4.34
CA GLY A 219 0.55 7.32 5.38
C GLY A 219 -0.59 6.32 5.22
N GLY A 220 -1.83 6.81 5.01
CA GLY A 220 -2.99 5.96 4.76
C GLY A 220 -2.92 5.16 3.46
N MET A 221 -2.30 5.71 2.40
CA MET A 221 -2.13 5.00 1.12
C MET A 221 -0.95 4.03 1.11
N ALA A 222 0.07 4.26 1.93
CA ALA A 222 1.27 3.42 2.00
C ALA A 222 1.09 2.15 2.87
N THR A 223 0.02 2.07 3.64
CA THR A 223 -0.28 0.98 4.59
C THR A 223 -1.62 0.32 4.29
N VAL A 224 -1.91 -0.77 4.98
CA VAL A 224 -3.23 -1.42 5.01
C VAL A 224 -3.73 -1.49 6.44
N SER A 225 -5.07 -1.52 6.63
CA SER A 225 -5.64 -1.71 7.96
C SER A 225 -5.40 -3.12 8.48
N GLY A 226 -5.41 -3.29 9.81
CA GLY A 226 -5.27 -4.60 10.44
C GLY A 226 -6.30 -5.63 9.96
N GLY A 227 -7.54 -5.20 9.67
CA GLY A 227 -8.57 -6.06 9.10
C GLY A 227 -8.20 -6.58 7.70
N ILE A 228 -7.70 -5.71 6.84
CA ILE A 228 -7.27 -6.07 5.48
C ILE A 228 -5.98 -6.89 5.49
N MET A 229 -5.05 -6.54 6.38
CA MET A 229 -3.84 -7.32 6.65
C MET A 229 -4.17 -8.78 6.98
N ALA A 230 -5.16 -8.98 7.86
CA ALA A 230 -5.67 -10.28 8.22
C ALA A 230 -6.24 -11.04 7.01
N VAL A 231 -6.99 -10.37 6.12
CA VAL A 231 -7.51 -10.99 4.89
C VAL A 231 -6.37 -11.47 4.00
N PHE A 232 -5.34 -10.67 3.77
CA PHE A 232 -4.21 -11.07 2.91
C PHE A 232 -3.41 -12.24 3.51
N ILE A 233 -3.23 -12.26 4.84
CA ILE A 233 -2.63 -13.41 5.55
C ILE A 233 -3.53 -14.65 5.38
N GLY A 234 -4.84 -14.49 5.50
CA GLY A 234 -5.82 -15.57 5.27
C GLY A 234 -5.83 -16.10 3.84
N MET A 235 -5.47 -15.28 2.85
CA MET A 235 -5.27 -15.67 1.44
C MET A 235 -3.91 -16.36 1.21
N GLY A 236 -3.01 -16.40 2.19
CA GLY A 236 -1.73 -17.08 2.10
C GLY A 236 -0.51 -16.16 1.91
N ALA A 237 -0.68 -14.85 2.03
CA ALA A 237 0.45 -13.93 2.00
C ALA A 237 1.32 -14.09 3.26
N ASP A 238 2.64 -13.91 3.12
CA ASP A 238 3.59 -14.00 4.23
C ASP A 238 3.29 -12.93 5.30
N PRO A 239 2.93 -13.33 6.53
CA PRO A 239 2.60 -12.40 7.60
C PRO A 239 3.75 -11.46 7.96
N VAL A 240 5.00 -11.96 7.94
CA VAL A 240 6.18 -11.14 8.25
C VAL A 240 6.37 -10.04 7.22
N ALA A 241 6.23 -10.36 5.94
CA ALA A 241 6.35 -9.38 4.87
C ALA A 241 5.29 -8.28 4.98
N ILE A 242 4.02 -8.64 5.26
CA ILE A 242 2.91 -7.68 5.41
C ILE A 242 3.14 -6.76 6.62
N LEU A 243 3.49 -7.33 7.78
CA LEU A 243 3.75 -6.57 9.00
C LEU A 243 4.98 -5.66 8.83
N ALA A 244 6.07 -6.18 8.26
CA ALA A 244 7.28 -5.43 7.99
C ALA A 244 7.01 -4.23 7.09
N THR A 245 6.26 -4.43 6.00
CA THR A 245 5.89 -3.34 5.08
C THR A 245 5.13 -2.23 5.80
N SER A 246 4.15 -2.57 6.64
CA SER A 246 3.36 -1.58 7.38
C SER A 246 4.22 -0.76 8.34
N VAL A 247 5.15 -1.40 9.06
CA VAL A 247 6.09 -0.72 9.97
C VAL A 247 7.05 0.19 9.20
N MET A 248 7.62 -0.29 8.08
CA MET A 248 8.54 0.46 7.25
C MET A 248 7.85 1.62 6.51
N ALA A 249 6.57 1.52 6.23
CA ALA A 249 5.80 2.56 5.53
C ALA A 249 5.62 3.83 6.39
N ALA A 250 5.59 3.73 7.72
CA ALA A 250 5.39 4.87 8.61
C ALA A 250 6.46 5.97 8.43
N PRO A 251 7.78 5.71 8.57
CA PRO A 251 8.81 6.72 8.28
C PRO A 251 8.83 7.10 6.80
N CYS A 252 8.52 6.16 5.89
CA CYS A 252 8.52 6.40 4.46
C CYS A 252 7.50 7.46 4.05
N GLY A 253 6.26 7.35 4.51
CA GLY A 253 5.21 8.32 4.25
C GLY A 253 5.56 9.72 4.73
N LEU A 254 6.21 9.82 5.91
CA LEU A 254 6.65 11.09 6.47
C LEU A 254 7.70 11.78 5.60
N TYR A 255 8.80 11.10 5.25
CA TYR A 255 9.83 11.78 4.47
C TYR A 255 9.42 12.02 3.01
N LEU A 256 8.62 11.13 2.40
CA LEU A 256 8.13 11.35 1.03
C LEU A 256 7.18 12.55 0.96
N SER A 257 6.33 12.77 1.97
CA SER A 257 5.50 13.97 2.02
C SER A 257 6.35 15.25 2.05
N LYS A 258 7.43 15.26 2.86
CA LYS A 258 8.35 16.40 2.95
C LYS A 258 9.23 16.59 1.71
N LEU A 259 9.43 15.53 0.91
CA LEU A 259 10.08 15.63 -0.38
C LEU A 259 9.14 16.18 -1.46
N LEU A 260 7.89 15.71 -1.50
CA LEU A 260 6.87 16.15 -2.46
C LEU A 260 6.35 17.56 -2.18
N ILE A 261 6.02 17.87 -0.91
CA ILE A 261 5.61 19.20 -0.44
C ILE A 261 6.43 19.53 0.80
N PRO A 262 7.54 20.26 0.66
CA PRO A 262 8.35 20.69 1.79
C PRO A 262 7.55 21.52 2.79
N GLU A 263 7.83 21.32 4.08
CA GLU A 263 7.20 22.11 5.12
C GLU A 263 7.75 23.52 5.15
N THR A 264 6.92 24.49 4.83
CA THR A 264 7.27 25.93 4.80
C THR A 264 6.51 26.73 5.84
N MET A 265 5.56 26.11 6.53
CA MET A 265 4.76 26.72 7.59
C MET A 265 5.19 26.14 8.95
N GLU A 266 4.67 26.69 10.02
CA GLU A 266 4.90 26.16 11.36
C GLU A 266 3.70 25.33 11.81
N PRO A 267 3.86 23.98 11.94
CA PRO A 267 2.82 23.10 12.42
C PRO A 267 2.37 23.41 13.84
N VAL A 268 1.06 23.38 14.10
CA VAL A 268 0.49 23.66 15.44
C VAL A 268 0.98 22.64 16.49
N THR A 269 1.24 21.40 16.08
CA THR A 269 1.69 20.30 16.97
C THR A 269 3.19 20.09 16.92
N ARG A 270 3.98 21.12 16.61
CA ARG A 270 5.43 21.02 16.51
C ARG A 270 6.06 20.62 17.86
N GLY A 271 6.69 19.43 17.90
CA GLY A 271 7.34 18.90 19.10
C GLY A 271 6.40 18.37 20.18
N GLU A 272 5.10 18.42 19.98
CA GLU A 272 4.09 17.93 20.93
C GLU A 272 3.32 16.74 20.37
N ILE A 273 3.14 15.71 21.21
CA ILE A 273 2.31 14.55 20.89
C ILE A 273 1.11 14.53 21.83
N LYS A 274 -0.05 14.88 21.31
CA LYS A 274 -1.32 14.85 22.05
C LYS A 274 -2.33 13.99 21.27
N VAL A 275 -2.72 12.86 21.84
CA VAL A 275 -3.76 11.99 21.31
C VAL A 275 -5.12 12.58 21.62
N ALA A 276 -6.04 12.59 20.66
CA ALA A 276 -7.42 13.01 20.90
C ALA A 276 -8.11 12.05 21.88
N ASP A 277 -8.80 12.61 22.88
CA ASP A 277 -9.52 11.85 23.91
C ASP A 277 -11.02 11.80 23.63
N GLU A 278 -11.42 11.59 22.38
CA GLU A 278 -12.83 11.44 22.03
C GLU A 278 -13.22 9.95 22.14
N ARG A 279 -14.19 9.67 23.02
CA ARG A 279 -14.83 8.35 23.11
C ARG A 279 -16.05 8.33 22.19
N ALA A 280 -15.98 7.55 21.12
CA ALA A 280 -17.09 7.35 20.20
C ALA A 280 -18.18 6.44 20.78
N HIS A 281 -17.86 5.63 21.79
CA HIS A 281 -18.71 4.60 22.35
C HIS A 281 -18.86 4.72 23.88
N THR A 282 -20.01 4.33 24.40
CA THR A 282 -20.34 4.44 25.83
C THR A 282 -19.70 3.35 26.68
N ASN A 283 -19.54 2.16 26.15
CA ASN A 283 -18.92 1.00 26.81
C ASN A 283 -18.29 0.03 25.79
N VAL A 284 -17.61 -1.01 26.30
CA VAL A 284 -16.89 -1.99 25.46
C VAL A 284 -17.83 -2.78 24.55
N VAL A 285 -19.06 -3.09 24.98
CA VAL A 285 -20.03 -3.83 24.17
C VAL A 285 -20.56 -2.95 23.04
N ASP A 286 -20.83 -1.68 23.32
CA ASP A 286 -21.21 -0.66 22.33
C ASP A 286 -20.08 -0.45 21.31
N ALA A 287 -18.82 -0.41 21.76
CA ALA A 287 -17.66 -0.35 20.88
C ALA A 287 -17.54 -1.59 19.97
N ALA A 288 -17.77 -2.79 20.52
CA ALA A 288 -17.76 -4.01 19.74
C ALA A 288 -18.86 -4.03 18.67
N ALA A 289 -20.09 -3.64 19.04
CA ALA A 289 -21.24 -3.57 18.13
C ALA A 289 -21.02 -2.52 17.03
N GLY A 290 -20.53 -1.33 17.39
CA GLY A 290 -20.18 -0.27 16.44
C GLY A 290 -19.09 -0.72 15.46
N GLY A 291 -17.98 -1.28 15.97
CA GLY A 291 -16.90 -1.79 15.16
C GLY A 291 -17.34 -2.94 14.24
N ALA A 292 -18.22 -3.84 14.69
CA ALA A 292 -18.80 -4.88 13.83
C ALA A 292 -19.65 -4.29 12.70
N SER A 293 -20.44 -3.24 12.99
CA SER A 293 -21.23 -2.53 11.98
C SER A 293 -20.34 -1.84 10.94
N ASP A 294 -19.28 -1.17 11.38
CA ASP A 294 -18.30 -0.51 10.49
C ASP A 294 -17.57 -1.54 9.63
N GLY A 295 -17.18 -2.67 10.23
CA GLY A 295 -16.57 -3.79 9.52
C GLY A 295 -17.50 -4.40 8.47
N MET A 296 -18.80 -4.55 8.76
CA MET A 296 -19.79 -5.02 7.79
C MET A 296 -19.94 -4.04 6.64
N MET A 297 -19.99 -2.73 6.90
CA MET A 297 -20.08 -1.72 5.85
C MET A 297 -18.84 -1.75 4.95
N LEU A 298 -17.66 -1.95 5.54
CA LEU A 298 -16.41 -2.13 4.78
C LEU A 298 -16.47 -3.37 3.89
N VAL A 299 -16.95 -4.50 4.39
CA VAL A 299 -17.15 -5.75 3.63
C VAL A 299 -18.07 -5.54 2.43
N LEU A 300 -19.23 -4.89 2.65
CA LEU A 300 -20.17 -4.60 1.56
C LEU A 300 -19.55 -3.70 0.49
N ASN A 301 -18.79 -2.68 0.90
CA ASN A 301 -18.07 -1.81 -0.02
C ASN A 301 -17.01 -2.58 -0.83
N ILE A 302 -16.26 -3.49 -0.18
CA ILE A 302 -15.27 -4.33 -0.87
C ILE A 302 -15.94 -5.22 -1.91
N ILE A 303 -17.04 -5.90 -1.56
CA ILE A 303 -17.79 -6.76 -2.49
C ILE A 303 -18.29 -5.95 -3.68
N ALA A 304 -18.91 -4.79 -3.44
CA ALA A 304 -19.42 -3.92 -4.48
C ALA A 304 -18.30 -3.44 -5.43
N MET A 305 -17.17 -3.03 -4.86
CA MET A 305 -16.01 -2.59 -5.65
C MET A 305 -15.40 -3.72 -6.46
N LEU A 306 -15.22 -4.91 -5.88
CA LEU A 306 -14.67 -6.06 -6.61
C LEU A 306 -15.55 -6.44 -7.78
N ILE A 307 -16.87 -6.53 -7.59
CA ILE A 307 -17.81 -6.83 -8.68
C ILE A 307 -17.72 -5.78 -9.79
N ALA A 308 -17.77 -4.48 -9.43
CA ALA A 308 -17.76 -3.40 -10.40
C ALA A 308 -16.43 -3.32 -11.16
N PHE A 309 -15.30 -3.45 -10.49
CA PHE A 309 -13.98 -3.34 -11.11
C PHE A 309 -13.62 -4.55 -11.95
N ILE A 310 -13.89 -5.78 -11.49
CA ILE A 310 -13.62 -7.00 -12.26
C ILE A 310 -14.49 -7.01 -13.52
N ALA A 311 -15.77 -6.65 -13.42
CA ALA A 311 -16.62 -6.49 -14.58
C ALA A 311 -16.13 -5.37 -15.52
N GLY A 312 -15.66 -4.25 -14.96
CA GLY A 312 -15.06 -3.14 -15.70
C GLY A 312 -13.80 -3.57 -16.48
N ILE A 313 -12.91 -4.37 -15.85
CA ILE A 313 -11.74 -4.94 -16.53
C ILE A 313 -12.18 -5.80 -17.72
N ALA A 314 -13.12 -6.70 -17.50
CA ALA A 314 -13.62 -7.58 -18.56
C ALA A 314 -14.18 -6.77 -19.74
N LEU A 315 -14.94 -5.69 -19.46
CA LEU A 315 -15.44 -4.78 -20.48
C LEU A 315 -14.31 -4.06 -21.22
N ILE A 316 -13.34 -3.48 -20.50
CA ILE A 316 -12.21 -2.77 -21.11
C ILE A 316 -11.35 -3.74 -21.93
N ASN A 317 -11.08 -4.93 -21.42
CA ASN A 317 -10.34 -5.97 -22.16
C ASN A 317 -11.06 -6.38 -23.45
N HIS A 318 -12.37 -6.50 -23.40
CA HIS A 318 -13.16 -6.77 -24.61
C HIS A 318 -13.03 -5.65 -25.65
N LEU A 319 -13.13 -4.39 -25.24
CA LEU A 319 -12.94 -3.23 -26.12
C LEU A 319 -11.52 -3.15 -26.69
N LEU A 320 -10.50 -3.40 -25.87
CA LEU A 320 -9.09 -3.45 -26.29
C LEU A 320 -8.87 -4.58 -27.31
N MET A 321 -9.42 -5.75 -27.06
CA MET A 321 -9.34 -6.89 -27.99
C MET A 321 -9.97 -6.55 -29.35
N LEU A 322 -11.17 -5.96 -29.36
CA LEU A 322 -11.83 -5.52 -30.60
C LEU A 322 -10.99 -4.49 -31.35
N SER A 323 -10.40 -3.52 -30.61
CA SER A 323 -9.52 -2.52 -31.19
C SER A 323 -8.28 -3.15 -31.83
N GLY A 324 -7.64 -4.11 -31.15
CA GLY A 324 -6.48 -4.85 -31.65
C GLY A 324 -6.81 -5.66 -32.89
N GLN A 325 -7.97 -6.34 -32.92
CA GLN A 325 -8.46 -7.07 -34.11
C GLN A 325 -8.71 -6.13 -35.29
N GLY A 326 -9.31 -4.95 -35.04
CA GLY A 326 -9.53 -3.92 -36.07
C GLY A 326 -8.21 -3.41 -36.65
N ILE A 327 -7.21 -3.15 -35.79
CA ILE A 327 -5.85 -2.76 -36.21
C ILE A 327 -5.21 -3.87 -37.07
N ASN A 328 -5.27 -5.12 -36.63
CA ASN A 328 -4.72 -6.26 -37.36
C ASN A 328 -5.40 -6.47 -38.73
N TYR A 329 -6.71 -6.27 -38.80
CA TYR A 329 -7.43 -6.29 -40.07
C TYR A 329 -6.93 -5.20 -41.03
N LEU A 330 -6.72 -3.99 -40.56
CA LEU A 330 -6.19 -2.88 -41.35
C LEU A 330 -4.76 -3.14 -41.83
N ILE A 331 -3.88 -3.65 -40.93
CA ILE A 331 -2.50 -4.00 -41.23
C ILE A 331 -2.43 -5.08 -42.32
N ALA A 332 -3.26 -6.12 -42.18
CA ALA A 332 -3.34 -7.18 -43.17
C ALA A 332 -3.82 -6.66 -44.55
N LYS A 333 -4.77 -5.72 -44.56
CA LYS A 333 -5.29 -5.11 -45.81
C LYS A 333 -4.24 -4.28 -46.53
N VAL A 334 -3.24 -3.70 -45.78
CA VAL A 334 -2.14 -2.96 -46.34
C VAL A 334 -0.97 -3.87 -46.77
N GLY A 335 -1.04 -5.16 -46.47
CA GLY A 335 -0.03 -6.16 -46.89
C GLY A 335 1.16 -6.33 -45.96
N PHE A 336 1.09 -5.80 -44.70
CA PHE A 336 2.12 -6.06 -43.71
C PHE A 336 1.90 -7.41 -43.00
N ALA A 337 2.97 -8.18 -42.84
CA ALA A 337 2.99 -9.45 -42.12
C ALA A 337 2.98 -9.34 -40.62
N PHE A 338 3.13 -8.11 -40.06
CA PHE A 338 3.13 -7.86 -38.63
C PHE A 338 1.70 -7.98 -38.05
N GLN A 339 1.57 -8.66 -36.92
CA GLN A 339 0.34 -8.71 -36.14
C GLN A 339 0.55 -8.08 -34.77
N PHE A 340 -0.32 -7.19 -34.39
CA PHE A 340 -0.38 -6.65 -33.04
C PHE A 340 -0.78 -7.76 -32.07
N PRO A 341 -0.17 -7.82 -30.87
CA PRO A 341 -0.58 -8.76 -29.83
C PRO A 341 -2.04 -8.52 -29.42
N VAL A 342 -2.64 -9.50 -28.76
CA VAL A 342 -3.95 -9.32 -28.15
C VAL A 342 -3.82 -8.24 -27.07
N LEU A 343 -4.45 -7.09 -27.31
CA LEU A 343 -4.43 -5.98 -26.36
C LEU A 343 -5.32 -6.30 -25.18
N SER A 344 -4.78 -6.19 -23.97
CA SER A 344 -5.49 -6.26 -22.70
C SER A 344 -4.87 -5.29 -21.70
N LEU A 345 -5.59 -4.97 -20.62
CA LEU A 345 -5.04 -4.16 -19.53
C LEU A 345 -3.82 -4.84 -18.90
N GLU A 346 -3.87 -6.16 -18.74
CA GLU A 346 -2.77 -6.95 -18.20
C GLU A 346 -1.51 -6.81 -19.06
N TRP A 347 -1.65 -6.88 -20.38
CA TRP A 347 -0.53 -6.67 -21.30
C TRP A 347 0.03 -5.24 -21.20
N ILE A 348 -0.84 -4.23 -21.12
CA ILE A 348 -0.44 -2.83 -20.99
C ILE A 348 0.30 -2.63 -19.65
N PHE A 349 -0.27 -3.12 -18.55
CA PHE A 349 0.34 -3.00 -17.22
C PHE A 349 1.66 -3.75 -17.13
N SER A 350 1.72 -4.96 -17.68
CA SER A 350 2.94 -5.75 -17.78
C SER A 350 4.05 -4.96 -18.45
N LYS A 351 3.80 -4.30 -19.57
CA LYS A 351 4.81 -3.50 -20.30
C LYS A 351 5.17 -2.20 -19.59
N LEU A 352 4.18 -1.50 -19.03
CA LEU A 352 4.37 -0.20 -18.38
C LEU A 352 5.11 -0.32 -17.05
N PHE A 353 4.76 -1.32 -16.23
CA PHE A 353 5.27 -1.47 -14.87
C PHE A 353 6.40 -2.50 -14.73
N SER A 354 6.71 -3.28 -15.77
CA SER A 354 7.86 -4.21 -15.74
C SER A 354 9.19 -3.52 -15.39
N PRO A 355 9.53 -2.34 -15.95
CA PRO A 355 10.75 -1.63 -15.54
C PRO A 355 10.72 -1.20 -14.06
N ILE A 356 9.55 -0.89 -13.52
CA ILE A 356 9.38 -0.54 -12.10
C ILE A 356 9.58 -1.77 -11.23
N ALA A 357 8.99 -2.91 -11.59
CA ALA A 357 9.18 -4.19 -10.92
C ALA A 357 10.66 -4.61 -10.93
N PHE A 358 11.32 -4.50 -12.08
CA PHE A 358 12.75 -4.74 -12.21
C PHE A 358 13.58 -3.90 -11.23
N LEU A 359 13.30 -2.60 -11.14
CA LEU A 359 14.00 -1.68 -10.24
C LEU A 359 13.76 -1.97 -8.74
N MET A 360 12.73 -2.72 -8.37
CA MET A 360 12.57 -3.21 -6.99
C MET A 360 13.52 -4.37 -6.64
N GLY A 361 14.26 -4.90 -7.62
CA GLY A 361 15.09 -6.08 -7.46
C GLY A 361 14.35 -7.39 -7.71
N VAL A 362 13.25 -7.33 -8.46
CA VAL A 362 12.56 -8.50 -9.01
C VAL A 362 13.39 -9.03 -10.18
N ASP A 363 13.47 -10.36 -10.30
CA ASP A 363 14.15 -10.99 -11.42
C ASP A 363 13.55 -10.54 -12.77
N SER A 364 14.39 -10.39 -13.79
CA SER A 364 13.97 -9.87 -15.10
C SER A 364 12.90 -10.75 -15.79
N GLU A 365 12.90 -12.06 -15.50
CA GLU A 365 11.91 -13.00 -16.03
C GLU A 365 10.55 -12.81 -15.38
N ASP A 366 10.51 -12.48 -14.08
CA ASP A 366 9.29 -12.26 -13.29
C ASP A 366 8.77 -10.81 -13.39
N ALA A 367 9.63 -9.85 -13.78
CA ALA A 367 9.27 -8.44 -13.80
C ALA A 367 8.03 -8.10 -14.62
N PRO A 368 7.71 -8.73 -15.77
CA PRO A 368 6.47 -8.51 -16.50
C PRO A 368 5.22 -8.91 -15.70
N ARG A 369 5.31 -10.01 -14.96
CA ARG A 369 4.19 -10.52 -14.15
C ARG A 369 3.95 -9.65 -12.93
N ILE A 370 5.00 -9.29 -12.23
CA ILE A 370 4.89 -8.37 -11.09
C ILE A 370 4.46 -6.98 -11.55
N GLY A 371 4.92 -6.51 -12.72
CA GLY A 371 4.46 -5.27 -13.34
C GLY A 371 2.95 -5.26 -13.61
N GLU A 372 2.38 -6.37 -14.09
CA GLU A 372 0.94 -6.54 -14.25
C GLU A 372 0.20 -6.32 -12.92
N LEU A 373 0.67 -6.96 -11.83
CA LEU A 373 0.07 -6.82 -10.50
C LEU A 373 0.16 -5.39 -9.96
N LEU A 374 1.29 -4.69 -10.18
CA LEU A 374 1.44 -3.28 -9.81
C LEU A 374 0.44 -2.38 -10.53
N GLY A 375 0.21 -2.62 -11.82
CA GLY A 375 -0.79 -1.90 -12.60
C GLY A 375 -2.20 -2.16 -12.10
N LYS A 376 -2.56 -3.41 -11.82
CA LYS A 376 -3.84 -3.79 -11.22
C LYS A 376 -4.05 -3.11 -9.87
N LYS A 377 -3.03 -3.12 -8.99
CA LYS A 377 -3.09 -2.42 -7.72
C LYS A 377 -3.39 -0.93 -7.90
N LEU A 378 -2.64 -0.24 -8.76
CA LEU A 378 -2.72 1.21 -8.90
C LEU A 378 -4.06 1.66 -9.50
N VAL A 379 -4.52 0.98 -10.54
CA VAL A 379 -5.71 1.38 -11.30
C VAL A 379 -7.00 0.84 -10.69
N LEU A 380 -6.96 -0.37 -10.16
CA LEU A 380 -8.11 -1.04 -9.55
C LEU A 380 -8.03 -0.95 -8.03
N ASN A 381 -7.43 -1.96 -7.42
CA ASN A 381 -7.07 -1.99 -6.01
C ASN A 381 -6.10 -3.14 -5.70
N GLU A 382 -5.59 -3.13 -4.48
CA GLU A 382 -4.70 -4.15 -3.95
C GLU A 382 -5.37 -5.53 -3.80
N PHE A 383 -6.68 -5.60 -3.56
CA PHE A 383 -7.38 -6.88 -3.42
C PHE A 383 -7.33 -7.70 -4.71
N VAL A 384 -7.62 -7.09 -5.86
CA VAL A 384 -7.52 -7.76 -7.17
C VAL A 384 -6.09 -8.23 -7.39
N ALA A 385 -5.11 -7.38 -7.11
CA ALA A 385 -3.70 -7.74 -7.28
C ALA A 385 -3.26 -8.88 -6.34
N PHE A 386 -3.73 -8.91 -5.09
CA PHE A 386 -3.44 -10.01 -4.15
C PHE A 386 -4.17 -11.29 -4.52
N THR A 387 -5.41 -11.23 -4.99
CA THR A 387 -6.13 -12.40 -5.50
C THR A 387 -5.35 -13.04 -6.63
N ASP A 388 -4.92 -12.26 -7.62
CA ASP A 388 -4.12 -12.77 -8.73
C ASP A 388 -2.76 -13.31 -8.27
N LEU A 389 -2.12 -12.67 -7.28
CA LEU A 389 -0.86 -13.14 -6.71
C LEU A 389 -1.03 -14.51 -6.02
N THR A 390 -2.13 -14.70 -5.30
CA THR A 390 -2.40 -15.93 -4.54
C THR A 390 -3.01 -17.05 -5.39
N ASP A 391 -3.80 -16.72 -6.43
CA ASP A 391 -4.36 -17.68 -7.39
C ASP A 391 -3.28 -18.31 -8.30
N LEU A 392 -2.08 -17.79 -8.29
CA LEU A 392 -0.91 -18.37 -8.96
C LEU A 392 -0.47 -19.71 -8.36
N ASN A 393 -1.38 -20.45 -7.73
CA ASN A 393 -1.23 -21.82 -7.27
C ASN A 393 0.02 -22.01 -6.37
N THR A 394 -0.03 -21.40 -5.18
CA THR A 394 0.92 -21.73 -4.11
C THR A 394 0.61 -23.14 -3.61
N THR A 395 1.31 -24.12 -4.11
CA THR A 395 1.34 -25.46 -3.48
C THR A 395 2.16 -25.33 -2.22
N ARG A 396 1.49 -25.31 -1.06
CA ARG A 396 2.14 -25.52 0.24
C ARG A 396 2.25 -27.03 0.49
N GLU A 397 3.44 -27.58 0.40
CA GLU A 397 3.76 -28.90 0.94
C GLU A 397 4.43 -28.72 2.30
N ASN A 398 3.82 -29.29 3.36
CA ASN A 398 4.36 -29.33 4.74
C ASN A 398 4.73 -27.93 5.30
N ASP A 399 3.82 -26.95 5.17
CA ASP A 399 4.02 -25.55 5.63
C ASP A 399 5.23 -24.81 5.04
N LYS A 400 5.93 -25.40 4.07
CA LYS A 400 6.99 -24.74 3.32
C LYS A 400 6.47 -24.23 1.98
N PHE A 401 6.86 -23.01 1.64
CA PHE A 401 6.59 -22.44 0.32
C PHE A 401 7.35 -23.26 -0.75
N VAL A 402 6.64 -23.97 -1.60
CA VAL A 402 7.23 -24.85 -2.65
C VAL A 402 7.37 -24.10 -3.98
N GLY A 403 6.99 -22.85 -4.04
CA GLY A 403 7.04 -22.01 -5.22
C GLY A 403 5.66 -21.65 -5.77
N VAL A 404 5.60 -20.54 -6.46
CA VAL A 404 4.45 -20.11 -7.23
C VAL A 404 4.67 -20.58 -8.65
N LYS A 405 3.70 -21.23 -9.26
CA LYS A 405 3.81 -21.72 -10.62
C LYS A 405 4.12 -20.54 -11.57
N GLY A 406 5.40 -20.40 -11.94
CA GLY A 406 5.87 -19.41 -12.90
C GLY A 406 6.53 -18.15 -12.35
N ILE A 407 6.73 -17.95 -11.02
CA ILE A 407 7.57 -16.89 -10.45
C ILE A 407 8.42 -17.42 -9.30
N GLN A 408 9.58 -16.79 -9.07
CA GLN A 408 10.50 -17.15 -8.00
C GLN A 408 9.96 -16.71 -6.64
N GLU A 409 10.33 -17.43 -5.55
CA GLU A 409 9.92 -17.09 -4.18
C GLU A 409 10.31 -15.67 -3.78
N ARG A 410 11.51 -15.23 -4.16
CA ARG A 410 11.97 -13.86 -3.93
C ARG A 410 11.05 -12.84 -4.59
N SER A 411 10.70 -13.03 -5.87
CA SER A 411 9.80 -12.16 -6.62
C SER A 411 8.40 -12.12 -6.00
N TYR A 412 7.90 -13.27 -5.53
CA TYR A 412 6.64 -13.37 -4.81
C TYR A 412 6.65 -12.54 -3.52
N ARG A 413 7.69 -12.70 -2.69
CA ARG A 413 7.82 -11.91 -1.45
C ARG A 413 7.93 -10.41 -1.72
N LEU A 414 8.72 -10.00 -2.73
CA LEU A 414 8.82 -8.60 -3.12
C LEU A 414 7.47 -8.03 -3.62
N ALA A 415 6.68 -8.86 -4.33
CA ALA A 415 5.33 -8.48 -4.72
C ALA A 415 4.46 -8.19 -3.49
N ILE A 416 4.53 -9.00 -2.42
CA ILE A 416 3.79 -8.74 -1.18
C ILE A 416 4.15 -7.35 -0.63
N TYR A 417 5.45 -7.01 -0.54
CA TYR A 417 5.90 -5.67 -0.10
C TYR A 417 5.33 -4.56 -0.97
N ALA A 418 5.38 -4.72 -2.29
CA ALA A 418 4.93 -3.70 -3.22
C ALA A 418 3.41 -3.59 -3.30
N LEU A 419 2.67 -4.68 -3.10
CA LEU A 419 1.21 -4.70 -3.16
C LEU A 419 0.56 -4.27 -1.84
N THR A 420 1.24 -4.42 -0.70
CA THR A 420 0.71 -4.01 0.60
C THR A 420 0.64 -2.49 0.70
N GLY A 421 -0.57 -1.94 0.64
CA GLY A 421 -0.85 -0.50 0.73
C GLY A 421 -2.03 -0.09 -0.15
N PHE A 422 -2.84 0.83 0.35
CA PHE A 422 -4.04 1.35 -0.31
C PHE A 422 -3.75 2.37 -1.43
N ALA A 423 -2.56 2.33 -2.04
CA ALA A 423 -2.16 3.24 -3.10
C ALA A 423 -2.84 2.88 -4.43
N ASN A 424 -4.12 3.23 -4.55
CA ASN A 424 -4.96 3.08 -5.73
C ASN A 424 -5.85 4.30 -5.96
N ILE A 425 -6.40 4.43 -7.15
CA ILE A 425 -7.21 5.60 -7.55
C ILE A 425 -8.46 5.74 -6.66
N SER A 426 -9.10 4.64 -6.27
CA SER A 426 -10.31 4.68 -5.44
C SER A 426 -10.05 5.20 -4.03
N SER A 427 -8.84 5.00 -3.51
CA SER A 427 -8.43 5.48 -2.18
C SER A 427 -8.42 7.00 -2.08
N ILE A 428 -8.26 7.73 -3.18
CA ILE A 428 -8.43 9.19 -3.18
C ILE A 428 -9.86 9.53 -2.74
N GLY A 429 -10.86 8.87 -3.31
CA GLY A 429 -12.27 9.06 -2.95
C GLY A 429 -12.58 8.67 -1.50
N ILE A 430 -12.00 7.56 -1.04
CA ILE A 430 -12.15 7.07 0.34
C ILE A 430 -11.60 8.09 1.34
N GLN A 431 -10.41 8.63 1.10
CA GLN A 431 -9.81 9.65 1.98
C GLN A 431 -10.56 10.97 1.93
N LEU A 432 -11.04 11.39 0.75
CA LEU A 432 -11.90 12.57 0.62
C LEU A 432 -13.21 12.44 1.40
N GLY A 433 -13.78 11.24 1.45
CA GLY A 433 -14.94 10.94 2.28
C GLY A 433 -14.61 10.93 3.76
N GLY A 434 -13.64 10.13 4.19
CA GLY A 434 -13.28 9.93 5.60
C GLY A 434 -12.66 11.16 6.25
N ILE A 435 -11.53 11.66 5.72
CA ILE A 435 -10.83 12.83 6.29
C ILE A 435 -11.65 14.10 6.05
N GLY A 436 -12.29 14.23 4.89
CA GLY A 436 -13.14 15.38 4.56
C GLY A 436 -14.38 15.51 5.45
N ALA A 437 -14.91 14.42 5.96
CA ALA A 437 -16.00 14.45 6.94
C ALA A 437 -15.54 15.00 8.32
N MET A 438 -14.29 14.74 8.70
CA MET A 438 -13.70 15.26 9.95
C MET A 438 -13.37 16.76 9.87
N ALA A 439 -12.95 17.23 8.68
CA ALA A 439 -12.60 18.63 8.45
C ALA A 439 -13.17 19.12 7.11
N PRO A 440 -14.47 19.44 7.03
CA PRO A 440 -15.13 19.87 5.79
C PRO A 440 -14.47 21.07 5.10
N SER A 441 -13.90 21.98 5.89
CA SER A 441 -13.16 23.17 5.40
C SER A 441 -11.90 22.81 4.59
N ARG A 442 -11.35 21.61 4.76
CA ARG A 442 -10.11 21.15 4.10
C ARG A 442 -10.38 20.22 2.91
N ARG A 443 -11.66 19.96 2.56
CA ARG A 443 -12.03 19.04 1.47
C ARG A 443 -11.40 19.42 0.12
N SER A 444 -11.30 20.71 -0.18
CA SER A 444 -10.65 21.21 -1.41
C SER A 444 -9.15 20.92 -1.42
N ASP A 445 -8.47 21.10 -0.27
CA ASP A 445 -7.05 20.79 -0.14
C ASP A 445 -6.79 19.30 -0.34
N LEU A 446 -7.61 18.45 0.30
CA LEU A 446 -7.52 16.99 0.15
C LEU A 446 -7.70 16.55 -1.30
N ALA A 447 -8.67 17.13 -2.02
CA ALA A 447 -8.89 16.84 -3.44
C ALA A 447 -7.68 17.23 -4.30
N ASN A 448 -7.09 18.39 -4.06
CA ASN A 448 -5.91 18.89 -4.77
C ASN A 448 -4.64 18.07 -4.46
N LEU A 449 -4.57 17.47 -3.28
CA LEU A 449 -3.45 16.62 -2.85
C LEU A 449 -3.60 15.16 -3.29
N GLY A 450 -4.79 14.71 -3.67
CA GLY A 450 -5.12 13.30 -3.89
C GLY A 450 -4.16 12.57 -4.83
N MET A 451 -3.86 13.13 -6.02
CA MET A 451 -2.92 12.51 -6.96
C MET A 451 -1.47 12.47 -6.44
N ARG A 452 -1.07 13.47 -5.65
CA ARG A 452 0.26 13.47 -5.01
C ARG A 452 0.35 12.46 -3.88
N ALA A 453 -0.72 12.32 -3.12
CA ALA A 453 -0.84 11.30 -2.09
C ALA A 453 -0.79 9.90 -2.69
N LEU A 454 -1.47 9.67 -3.80
CA LEU A 454 -1.43 8.43 -4.55
C LEU A 454 0.01 8.11 -5.03
N LEU A 455 0.67 9.09 -5.65
CA LEU A 455 2.07 8.94 -6.07
C LEU A 455 2.97 8.63 -4.88
N GLY A 456 2.87 9.40 -3.80
CA GLY A 456 3.68 9.20 -2.59
C GLY A 456 3.45 7.84 -1.92
N GLY A 457 2.19 7.41 -1.80
CA GLY A 457 1.84 6.10 -1.26
C GLY A 457 2.33 4.94 -2.13
N PHE A 458 2.19 5.07 -3.46
CA PHE A 458 2.70 4.07 -4.40
C PHE A 458 4.23 3.97 -4.33
N LEU A 459 4.95 5.12 -4.37
CA LEU A 459 6.41 5.14 -4.22
C LEU A 459 6.87 4.58 -2.87
N ALA A 460 6.13 4.81 -1.79
CA ALA A 460 6.45 4.25 -0.48
C ALA A 460 6.46 2.72 -0.50
N THR A 461 5.48 2.09 -1.14
CA THR A 461 5.42 0.62 -1.24
C THR A 461 6.53 0.07 -2.14
N LEU A 462 6.91 0.79 -3.21
CA LEU A 462 8.03 0.40 -4.09
C LEU A 462 9.39 0.52 -3.37
N ILE A 463 9.58 1.57 -2.57
CA ILE A 463 10.81 1.74 -1.77
C ILE A 463 10.88 0.66 -0.67
N ASN A 464 9.75 0.33 -0.01
CA ASN A 464 9.70 -0.81 0.93
C ASN A 464 10.14 -2.10 0.26
N ALA A 465 9.60 -2.42 -0.92
CA ALA A 465 9.97 -3.59 -1.70
C ALA A 465 11.46 -3.55 -2.10
N SER A 466 11.98 -2.39 -2.51
CA SER A 466 13.41 -2.24 -2.87
C SER A 466 14.33 -2.47 -1.67
N ILE A 467 14.01 -1.94 -0.48
CA ILE A 467 14.78 -2.19 0.75
C ILE A 467 14.74 -3.68 1.10
N ALA A 468 13.57 -4.31 1.04
CA ALA A 468 13.46 -5.75 1.21
C ALA A 468 14.29 -6.50 0.17
N GLY A 469 14.27 -6.05 -1.09
CA GLY A 469 15.07 -6.59 -2.18
C GLY A 469 16.59 -6.50 -1.99
N ILE A 470 17.08 -5.49 -1.27
CA ILE A 470 18.50 -5.41 -0.88
C ILE A 470 18.80 -6.39 0.26
N LEU A 471 17.89 -6.51 1.21
CA LEU A 471 18.12 -7.25 2.45
C LEU A 471 17.82 -8.75 2.35
N MET A 472 16.91 -9.16 1.47
CA MET A 472 16.59 -10.58 1.24
C MET A 472 17.67 -11.28 0.45
N ASP A 473 17.85 -12.59 0.71
CA ASP A 473 18.82 -13.45 0.01
C ASP A 473 18.28 -13.91 -1.33
#